data_fc1754a6b7212bf659223adcb5958d29
#
_entry.id   fc1754a6b7212bf659223adcb5958d29
#
_cell.length_a   1.000
_cell.length_b   1.000
_cell.length_c   1.000
_cell.angle_alpha   90.00
_cell.angle_beta   90.00
_cell.angle_gamma   90.00
#
_symmetry.space_group_name_H-M   'P 1'
#
loop_
_entity.id
_entity.type
_entity.pdbx_description
1 polymer ?
#
loop_
_entity_poly.entity_id
_entity_poly.type
_entity_poly.pdbx_seq_one_letter_code
_entity_poly.pdbx_strand_id
1 'polypeptide(L)'
;VMVMDTTGSMGTTYMEQAKTAARNLLTKIYSGDATSQPENQYIRVALVPFSGAVRLNKSAYDYSLSWIDTTGAAAVSKLNFNSTAWHNYMAWTNLSNRPWNGCVEARTGAYKTDDTAPTSGDTLFTPYFAPDEPTFTNSTSYGFYNSYISNSGTPNEQTSISSTSTSSSNWLNRQQNQNKYVNKTITAESSSQYGPWFNCAKSEIVPMTYDRSKIEAGITAMTASGSTVIPEGLAWGWRVLSPTEPFTKVEAGPTQAAATLSPYNDVQWQKIMVLMTDGENDVLSNGNEVSSLNGGWYSAYGRSKATTSNRFGTTTTSQVNGALDTAMLSICTKIKNEGITLYTVAFRVSSTTIQNNLKNCATSLTHYSYAADGVALAAVFDHIGENVANTTIRLNK
;
A
#
# COMPACT_ATOMS: atom_id res chain seq x y z
N VAL A 1 -5.34 5.32 -13.33
CA VAL A 1 -4.87 4.39 -12.27
C VAL A 1 -6.04 3.95 -11.43
N MET A 2 -6.13 2.66 -11.15
CA MET A 2 -7.04 2.10 -10.15
C MET A 2 -6.27 1.85 -8.85
N VAL A 3 -6.64 2.53 -7.76
CA VAL A 3 -6.13 2.33 -6.40
C VAL A 3 -7.18 1.53 -5.65
N MET A 4 -6.89 0.25 -5.41
CA MET A 4 -7.88 -0.73 -4.98
C MET A 4 -7.55 -1.25 -3.58
N ASP A 5 -8.50 -1.09 -2.69
CA ASP A 5 -8.44 -1.67 -1.36
C ASP A 5 -8.44 -3.20 -1.43
N THR A 6 -7.42 -3.80 -0.81
CA THR A 6 -7.28 -5.26 -0.67
C THR A 6 -7.13 -5.67 0.79
N THR A 7 -7.72 -4.91 1.71
CA THR A 7 -7.64 -5.14 3.14
C THR A 7 -8.49 -6.33 3.59
N GLY A 8 -8.29 -6.76 4.82
CA GLY A 8 -8.96 -7.95 5.37
C GLY A 8 -10.48 -7.84 5.41
N SER A 9 -11.03 -6.63 5.56
CA SER A 9 -12.47 -6.33 5.57
C SER A 9 -13.18 -6.74 4.27
N MET A 10 -12.48 -6.63 3.14
CA MET A 10 -12.98 -7.07 1.84
C MET A 10 -13.33 -8.56 1.81
N GLY A 11 -12.65 -9.41 2.56
CA GLY A 11 -12.86 -10.85 2.52
C GLY A 11 -12.89 -11.40 1.09
N THR A 12 -13.37 -12.61 0.91
CA THR A 12 -13.44 -13.22 -0.42
C THR A 12 -14.56 -12.62 -1.27
N THR A 13 -15.73 -12.44 -0.70
CA THR A 13 -16.94 -12.03 -1.44
C THR A 13 -16.82 -10.61 -2.00
N TYR A 14 -16.43 -9.65 -1.17
CA TYR A 14 -16.33 -8.24 -1.59
C TYR A 14 -15.14 -8.03 -2.51
N MET A 15 -14.07 -8.80 -2.32
CA MET A 15 -12.93 -8.79 -3.23
C MET A 15 -13.35 -9.24 -4.65
N GLU A 16 -14.13 -10.29 -4.79
CA GLU A 16 -14.63 -10.72 -6.12
C GLU A 16 -15.58 -9.69 -6.73
N GLN A 17 -16.39 -9.00 -5.94
CA GLN A 17 -17.23 -7.89 -6.42
C GLN A 17 -16.37 -6.70 -6.90
N ALA A 18 -15.32 -6.36 -6.16
CA ALA A 18 -14.37 -5.32 -6.57
C ALA A 18 -13.61 -5.69 -7.86
N LYS A 19 -13.18 -6.94 -7.98
CA LYS A 19 -12.58 -7.44 -9.24
C LYS A 19 -13.52 -7.33 -10.44
N THR A 20 -14.79 -7.68 -10.23
CA THR A 20 -15.84 -7.57 -11.27
C THR A 20 -16.02 -6.11 -11.68
N ALA A 21 -16.15 -5.20 -10.73
CA ALA A 21 -16.27 -3.77 -11.00
C ALA A 21 -15.05 -3.21 -11.74
N ALA A 22 -13.83 -3.57 -11.32
CA ALA A 22 -12.60 -3.17 -11.99
C ALA A 22 -12.54 -3.66 -13.46
N ARG A 23 -12.98 -4.89 -13.75
CA ARG A 23 -13.08 -5.42 -15.12
C ARG A 23 -14.14 -4.68 -15.94
N ASN A 24 -15.25 -4.31 -15.34
CA ASN A 24 -16.29 -3.51 -15.98
C ASN A 24 -15.73 -2.15 -16.43
N LEU A 25 -15.02 -1.45 -15.54
CA LEU A 25 -14.32 -0.21 -15.87
C LEU A 25 -13.40 -0.40 -17.09
N LEU A 26 -12.54 -1.44 -17.06
CA LEU A 26 -11.66 -1.72 -18.21
C LEU A 26 -12.45 -1.95 -19.48
N THR A 27 -13.53 -2.72 -19.44
CA THR A 27 -14.38 -2.98 -20.60
C THR A 27 -14.97 -1.68 -21.15
N LYS A 28 -15.42 -0.77 -20.30
CA LYS A 28 -15.98 0.51 -20.71
C LYS A 28 -14.95 1.43 -21.35
N ILE A 29 -13.78 1.60 -20.74
CA ILE A 29 -12.75 2.49 -21.29
C ILE A 29 -12.15 1.97 -22.61
N TYR A 30 -12.08 0.66 -22.80
CA TYR A 30 -11.60 0.06 -24.05
C TYR A 30 -12.69 -0.10 -25.10
N SER A 31 -13.99 -0.14 -24.74
CA SER A 31 -15.11 -0.31 -25.70
C SER A 31 -15.46 0.96 -26.49
N GLY A 32 -14.96 2.11 -26.09
CA GLY A 32 -15.10 3.37 -26.84
C GLY A 32 -14.37 3.36 -28.19
N ASP A 33 -13.52 2.38 -28.44
CA ASP A 33 -12.89 2.14 -29.72
C ASP A 33 -13.75 1.13 -30.53
N ALA A 34 -14.53 1.65 -31.48
CA ALA A 34 -15.41 0.85 -32.33
C ALA A 34 -14.66 -0.07 -33.32
N THR A 35 -13.35 -0.04 -33.31
CA THR A 35 -12.50 -0.93 -34.07
C THR A 35 -12.09 -2.11 -33.17
N SER A 36 -12.24 -3.31 -33.66
CA SER A 36 -11.93 -4.59 -33.03
C SER A 36 -10.48 -4.78 -32.57
N GLN A 37 -9.80 -3.71 -32.21
CA GLN A 37 -8.43 -3.74 -31.66
C GLN A 37 -8.51 -3.98 -30.16
N PRO A 38 -7.82 -4.99 -29.63
CA PRO A 38 -7.82 -5.31 -28.21
C PRO A 38 -7.17 -4.22 -27.34
N GLU A 39 -6.57 -3.20 -27.94
CA GLU A 39 -5.85 -2.12 -27.27
C GLU A 39 -6.07 -0.78 -27.95
N ASN A 40 -6.46 0.17 -27.14
CA ASN A 40 -6.58 1.57 -27.54
C ASN A 40 -5.25 2.28 -27.27
N GLN A 41 -4.60 2.79 -28.32
CA GLN A 41 -3.33 3.52 -28.22
C GLN A 41 -3.41 4.77 -27.31
N TYR A 42 -4.63 5.21 -26.98
CA TYR A 42 -4.91 6.37 -26.14
C TYR A 42 -5.20 5.97 -24.68
N ILE A 43 -5.28 4.68 -24.36
CA ILE A 43 -5.57 4.19 -23.02
C ILE A 43 -4.31 3.56 -22.42
N ARG A 44 -3.96 4.05 -21.25
CA ARG A 44 -2.87 3.54 -20.39
C ARG A 44 -3.44 3.30 -19.02
N VAL A 45 -3.21 2.12 -18.46
CA VAL A 45 -3.77 1.75 -17.17
C VAL A 45 -2.68 1.26 -16.24
N ALA A 46 -2.85 1.53 -14.95
CA ALA A 46 -2.07 0.94 -13.87
C ALA A 46 -3.01 0.48 -12.75
N LEU A 47 -2.55 -0.48 -11.94
CA LEU A 47 -3.28 -1.00 -10.80
C LEU A 47 -2.42 -0.92 -9.55
N VAL A 48 -2.95 -0.34 -8.47
CA VAL A 48 -2.29 -0.22 -7.17
C VAL A 48 -3.16 -0.86 -6.10
N PRO A 49 -2.99 -2.17 -5.84
CA PRO A 49 -3.58 -2.81 -4.68
C PRO A 49 -2.88 -2.33 -3.41
N PHE A 50 -3.64 -2.04 -2.34
CA PHE A 50 -3.06 -1.62 -1.07
C PHE A 50 -3.71 -2.29 0.13
N SER A 51 -2.96 -2.37 1.22
CA SER A 51 -3.44 -2.74 2.55
C SER A 51 -2.65 -1.95 3.62
N GLY A 52 -2.05 -2.56 4.61
CA GLY A 52 -1.15 -1.89 5.57
C GLY A 52 0.12 -1.33 4.94
N ALA A 53 0.47 -1.78 3.76
CA ALA A 53 1.53 -1.29 2.89
C ALA A 53 1.24 -1.70 1.44
N VAL A 54 2.05 -1.23 0.48
CA VAL A 54 2.00 -1.66 -0.93
C VAL A 54 3.16 -2.57 -1.27
N ARG A 55 2.99 -3.36 -2.33
CA ARG A 55 4.01 -4.27 -2.83
C ARG A 55 4.42 -3.93 -4.26
N LEU A 56 5.69 -3.60 -4.45
CA LEU A 56 6.27 -3.36 -5.76
C LEU A 56 6.43 -4.67 -6.53
N ASN A 57 6.13 -4.64 -7.81
CA ASN A 57 6.48 -5.72 -8.72
C ASN A 57 7.95 -5.57 -9.15
N LYS A 58 8.82 -6.40 -8.59
CA LYS A 58 10.26 -6.38 -8.90
C LYS A 58 10.60 -6.89 -10.31
N SER A 59 9.63 -7.47 -11.00
CA SER A 59 9.74 -7.93 -12.39
C SER A 59 9.09 -6.97 -13.38
N ALA A 60 8.57 -5.83 -12.91
CA ALA A 60 7.94 -4.84 -13.78
C ALA A 60 8.95 -4.24 -14.76
N TYR A 61 8.47 -3.88 -15.94
CA TYR A 61 9.25 -3.33 -17.05
C TYR A 61 10.15 -2.14 -16.65
N ASP A 62 9.67 -1.27 -15.77
CA ASP A 62 10.37 -0.05 -15.34
C ASP A 62 10.95 -0.14 -13.92
N TYR A 63 10.96 -1.33 -13.31
CA TYR A 63 11.50 -1.48 -11.96
C TYR A 63 13.01 -1.24 -11.92
N SER A 64 13.46 -0.45 -10.92
CA SER A 64 14.88 -0.26 -10.63
C SER A 64 15.18 -0.44 -9.14
N LEU A 65 16.23 -1.20 -8.84
CA LEU A 65 16.73 -1.34 -7.46
C LEU A 65 17.31 -0.03 -6.91
N SER A 66 17.67 0.94 -7.78
CA SER A 66 18.18 2.25 -7.37
C SER A 66 17.17 3.08 -6.59
N TRP A 67 15.88 2.78 -6.68
CA TRP A 67 14.84 3.45 -5.90
C TRP A 67 14.82 3.00 -4.43
N ILE A 68 15.44 1.87 -4.15
CA ILE A 68 15.35 1.17 -2.88
C ILE A 68 16.56 1.48 -2.01
N ASP A 69 16.33 1.79 -0.76
CA ASP A 69 17.39 1.93 0.22
C ASP A 69 17.98 0.58 0.62
N THR A 70 19.02 0.18 -0.10
CA THR A 70 19.75 -1.06 0.15
C THR A 70 20.93 -0.88 1.11
N THR A 71 21.22 0.34 1.54
CA THR A 71 22.41 0.69 2.33
C THR A 71 22.09 1.31 3.70
N GLY A 72 20.81 1.54 4.00
CA GLY A 72 20.39 2.24 5.21
C GLY A 72 20.65 3.75 5.17
N ALA A 73 20.61 4.35 3.99
CA ALA A 73 20.78 5.79 3.79
C ALA A 73 19.58 6.59 4.29
N ALA A 74 18.36 6.04 4.16
CA ALA A 74 17.15 6.66 4.67
C ALA A 74 17.03 6.47 6.18
N ALA A 75 16.60 7.49 6.91
CA ALA A 75 16.40 7.43 8.36
C ALA A 75 15.42 6.32 8.75
N VAL A 76 14.35 6.13 7.98
CA VAL A 76 13.33 5.08 8.21
C VAL A 76 13.94 3.68 8.26
N SER A 77 14.95 3.40 7.46
CA SER A 77 15.55 2.07 7.31
C SER A 77 16.12 1.48 8.60
N LYS A 78 16.47 2.33 9.56
CA LYS A 78 17.15 1.95 10.81
C LYS A 78 16.23 1.92 12.03
N LEU A 79 15.01 2.43 11.91
CA LEU A 79 14.12 2.66 13.06
C LEU A 79 13.65 1.39 13.76
N ASN A 80 13.75 0.24 13.11
CA ASN A 80 13.37 -1.05 13.66
C ASN A 80 14.43 -1.71 14.53
N PHE A 81 15.63 -1.16 14.61
CA PHE A 81 16.78 -1.78 15.29
C PHE A 81 17.39 -0.87 16.33
N ASN A 82 17.99 -1.47 17.36
CA ASN A 82 18.74 -0.75 18.40
C ASN A 82 20.21 -0.50 18.02
N SER A 83 20.62 -0.88 16.83
CA SER A 83 21.94 -0.64 16.26
C SER A 83 21.85 0.24 15.02
N THR A 84 22.62 1.30 14.94
CA THR A 84 22.70 2.19 13.77
C THR A 84 23.40 1.56 12.56
N ALA A 85 24.10 0.43 12.77
CA ALA A 85 24.73 -0.33 11.70
C ALA A 85 23.75 -1.24 10.93
N TRP A 86 22.56 -1.49 11.49
CA TRP A 86 21.53 -2.33 10.90
C TRP A 86 20.44 -1.49 10.26
N HIS A 87 19.88 -2.04 9.18
CA HIS A 87 18.76 -1.46 8.45
C HIS A 87 17.86 -2.57 7.86
N ASN A 88 16.67 -2.21 7.44
CA ASN A 88 15.65 -3.16 6.98
C ASN A 88 16.14 -4.10 5.86
N TYR A 89 16.83 -3.57 4.85
CA TYR A 89 17.32 -4.40 3.75
C TYR A 89 18.37 -5.41 4.21
N MET A 90 19.29 -4.99 5.10
CA MET A 90 20.26 -5.90 5.71
C MET A 90 19.57 -7.01 6.50
N ALA A 91 18.52 -6.70 7.27
CA ALA A 91 17.75 -7.71 7.97
C ALA A 91 17.17 -8.76 7.01
N TRP A 92 16.64 -8.34 5.87
CA TRP A 92 16.18 -9.25 4.82
C TRP A 92 17.30 -10.14 4.26
N THR A 93 18.47 -9.58 3.98
CA THR A 93 19.59 -10.36 3.42
C THR A 93 20.17 -11.36 4.41
N ASN A 94 19.95 -11.17 5.70
CA ASN A 94 20.35 -12.10 6.75
C ASN A 94 19.34 -13.23 7.00
N LEU A 95 18.13 -13.16 6.44
CA LEU A 95 17.16 -14.27 6.50
C LEU A 95 17.47 -15.27 5.39
N SER A 96 17.86 -16.48 5.77
CA SER A 96 18.46 -17.46 4.84
C SER A 96 17.50 -18.01 3.79
N ASN A 97 16.19 -17.94 3.99
CA ASN A 97 15.20 -18.55 3.09
C ASN A 97 14.17 -17.58 2.50
N ARG A 98 14.32 -16.28 2.74
CA ARG A 98 13.33 -15.30 2.33
C ARG A 98 13.97 -14.03 1.81
N PRO A 99 14.02 -13.81 0.50
CA PRO A 99 14.41 -12.53 -0.05
C PRO A 99 13.29 -11.50 0.16
N TRP A 100 13.66 -10.22 0.18
CA TRP A 100 12.68 -9.13 0.19
C TRP A 100 11.65 -9.29 -0.93
N ASN A 101 10.38 -9.19 -0.56
CA ASN A 101 9.23 -9.50 -1.43
C ASN A 101 8.71 -8.30 -2.25
N GLY A 102 9.30 -7.11 -2.12
CA GLY A 102 8.85 -5.89 -2.81
C GLY A 102 8.00 -4.95 -1.95
N CYS A 103 7.63 -5.33 -0.73
CA CYS A 103 6.89 -4.42 0.15
C CYS A 103 7.77 -3.25 0.60
N VAL A 104 7.19 -2.05 0.65
CA VAL A 104 7.90 -0.82 1.03
C VAL A 104 7.18 -0.07 2.14
N GLU A 105 7.96 0.69 2.90
CA GLU A 105 7.46 1.57 3.95
C GLU A 105 7.22 2.99 3.43
N ALA A 106 6.34 3.72 4.10
CA ALA A 106 6.17 5.15 3.86
C ALA A 106 7.46 5.91 4.19
N ARG A 107 7.81 6.87 3.36
CA ARG A 107 8.96 7.77 3.58
C ARG A 107 8.70 8.71 4.78
N THR A 108 9.68 9.51 5.18
CA THR A 108 9.54 10.48 6.27
C THR A 108 9.18 11.87 5.78
N GLY A 109 8.78 12.75 6.70
CA GLY A 109 8.54 14.16 6.43
C GLY A 109 7.56 14.42 5.29
N ALA A 110 7.89 15.36 4.44
CA ALA A 110 7.10 15.70 3.26
C ALA A 110 7.03 14.56 2.23
N TYR A 111 8.10 13.78 2.10
CA TYR A 111 8.19 12.67 1.15
C TYR A 111 7.15 11.58 1.37
N LYS A 112 6.60 11.48 2.58
CA LYS A 112 5.52 10.56 2.90
C LYS A 112 4.26 10.82 2.07
N THR A 113 3.99 12.09 1.76
CA THR A 113 2.75 12.55 1.12
C THR A 113 3.00 13.27 -0.20
N ASP A 114 4.07 12.96 -0.91
CA ASP A 114 4.38 13.52 -2.23
C ASP A 114 4.95 12.47 -3.19
N ASP A 115 5.18 12.89 -4.42
CA ASP A 115 5.73 12.09 -5.50
C ASP A 115 7.22 12.38 -5.79
N THR A 116 7.93 13.02 -4.87
CA THR A 116 9.38 13.29 -5.00
C THR A 116 10.13 12.04 -5.43
N ALA A 117 10.96 12.19 -6.48
CA ALA A 117 11.74 11.08 -7.04
C ALA A 117 12.72 10.48 -6.01
N PRO A 118 12.88 9.14 -6.00
CA PRO A 118 13.80 8.44 -5.10
C PRO A 118 15.26 8.57 -5.60
N THR A 119 15.99 9.55 -5.12
CA THR A 119 17.36 9.83 -5.58
C THR A 119 18.44 9.49 -4.54
N SER A 120 18.21 9.81 -3.26
CA SER A 120 19.17 9.56 -2.18
C SER A 120 18.55 9.75 -0.79
N GLY A 121 19.12 9.17 0.24
CA GLY A 121 18.72 9.36 1.64
C GLY A 121 17.22 9.12 1.84
N ASP A 122 16.54 10.05 2.50
CA ASP A 122 15.12 9.93 2.87
C ASP A 122 14.16 9.95 1.67
N THR A 123 14.63 10.24 0.44
CA THR A 123 13.81 10.11 -0.76
C THR A 123 13.73 8.67 -1.26
N LEU A 124 14.65 7.79 -0.90
CA LEU A 124 14.62 6.36 -1.25
C LEU A 124 13.48 5.64 -0.54
N PHE A 125 12.98 4.58 -1.17
CA PHE A 125 11.98 3.71 -0.55
C PHE A 125 12.65 2.66 0.33
N THR A 126 12.24 2.64 1.58
CA THR A 126 12.75 1.65 2.55
C THR A 126 12.03 0.31 2.34
N PRO A 127 12.75 -0.81 2.23
CA PRO A 127 12.15 -2.14 2.28
C PRO A 127 11.32 -2.32 3.55
N TYR A 128 10.09 -2.72 3.39
CA TYR A 128 9.19 -3.01 4.51
C TYR A 128 9.75 -4.19 5.32
N PHE A 129 9.84 -4.03 6.62
CA PHE A 129 10.31 -5.09 7.51
C PHE A 129 9.56 -5.03 8.83
N ALA A 130 8.51 -5.85 8.96
CA ALA A 130 7.81 -6.01 10.22
C ALA A 130 8.68 -6.83 11.20
N PRO A 131 9.15 -6.24 12.32
CA PRO A 131 9.97 -6.97 13.28
C PRO A 131 9.23 -8.16 13.88
N ASP A 132 9.98 -9.23 14.15
CA ASP A 132 9.48 -10.39 14.87
C ASP A 132 9.01 -10.01 16.29
N GLU A 133 7.84 -10.46 16.63
CA GLU A 133 7.22 -10.20 17.94
C GLU A 133 7.53 -11.31 18.94
N PRO A 134 7.50 -10.99 20.25
CA PRO A 134 7.65 -12.01 21.26
C PRO A 134 6.62 -13.13 21.13
N THR A 135 7.04 -14.37 21.35
CA THR A 135 6.11 -15.49 21.48
C THR A 135 5.49 -15.47 22.86
N PHE A 136 4.17 -15.36 22.91
CA PHE A 136 3.39 -15.50 24.13
C PHE A 136 2.53 -16.73 24.08
N THR A 137 2.35 -17.42 25.21
CA THR A 137 1.39 -18.51 25.35
C THR A 137 -0.07 -18.04 25.23
N ASN A 138 -0.29 -16.73 25.34
CA ASN A 138 -1.59 -16.09 25.13
C ASN A 138 -1.38 -14.78 24.36
N SER A 139 -1.09 -14.91 23.07
CA SER A 139 -0.78 -13.78 22.17
C SER A 139 -1.91 -12.76 22.06
N THR A 140 -3.16 -13.21 22.14
CA THR A 140 -4.34 -12.34 22.00
C THR A 140 -4.51 -11.36 23.17
N SER A 141 -4.00 -11.68 24.35
CA SER A 141 -4.11 -10.79 25.53
C SER A 141 -3.13 -9.62 25.50
N TYR A 142 -2.06 -9.69 24.70
CA TYR A 142 -1.00 -8.68 24.65
C TYR A 142 -0.84 -8.02 23.27
N GLY A 143 -1.61 -8.45 22.27
CA GLY A 143 -1.58 -7.88 20.92
C GLY A 143 -0.29 -8.16 20.15
N PHE A 144 0.36 -9.30 20.41
CA PHE A 144 1.47 -9.78 19.61
C PHE A 144 1.00 -10.82 18.61
N TYR A 145 1.02 -10.48 17.33
CA TYR A 145 0.46 -11.31 16.27
C TYR A 145 1.48 -11.83 15.26
N ASN A 146 2.71 -11.28 15.25
CA ASN A 146 3.70 -11.56 14.23
C ASN A 146 4.96 -12.20 14.80
N SER A 147 4.81 -13.34 15.51
CA SER A 147 5.94 -14.14 15.98
C SER A 147 6.31 -15.18 14.93
N TYR A 148 7.46 -15.03 14.27
CA TYR A 148 7.91 -15.89 13.17
C TYR A 148 9.33 -16.43 13.33
N ILE A 149 10.07 -16.00 14.36
CA ILE A 149 11.38 -16.53 14.72
C ILE A 149 11.29 -17.22 16.08
N SER A 150 11.79 -18.46 16.16
CA SER A 150 11.84 -19.20 17.43
C SER A 150 12.67 -18.47 18.47
N ASN A 151 12.17 -18.42 19.70
CA ASN A 151 12.84 -17.81 20.85
C ASN A 151 13.90 -18.71 21.48
N SER A 152 14.11 -19.93 20.97
CA SER A 152 15.06 -20.89 21.55
C SER A 152 16.44 -20.74 20.91
N GLY A 153 17.46 -20.60 21.73
CA GLY A 153 18.82 -21.04 21.36
C GLY A 153 19.88 -20.00 21.07
N THR A 154 19.70 -18.70 21.37
CA THR A 154 20.81 -17.73 21.29
C THR A 154 21.01 -16.97 22.60
N PRO A 155 22.28 -16.80 23.02
CA PRO A 155 22.60 -16.16 24.31
C PRO A 155 22.16 -14.69 24.44
N ASN A 156 21.85 -14.02 23.31
CA ASN A 156 21.48 -12.60 23.25
C ASN A 156 19.98 -12.39 22.93
N GLU A 157 19.21 -13.45 22.77
CA GLU A 157 17.76 -13.34 22.65
C GLU A 157 17.17 -13.46 24.05
N GLN A 158 16.38 -12.49 24.43
CA GLN A 158 15.55 -12.65 25.63
C GLN A 158 14.56 -13.77 25.38
N THR A 159 14.83 -14.92 25.99
CA THR A 159 14.18 -16.21 25.69
C THR A 159 12.74 -16.33 26.20
N SER A 160 12.32 -15.46 27.09
CA SER A 160 10.91 -15.38 27.49
C SER A 160 10.59 -14.03 28.09
N ILE A 161 9.53 -13.42 27.60
CA ILE A 161 8.82 -12.43 28.38
C ILE A 161 7.84 -13.24 29.23
N SER A 162 8.01 -13.22 30.56
CA SER A 162 7.03 -13.86 31.43
C SER A 162 5.68 -13.16 31.22
N SER A 163 4.58 -13.91 31.33
CA SER A 163 3.21 -13.40 31.23
C SER A 163 2.89 -12.25 32.20
N THR A 164 3.77 -11.97 33.13
CA THR A 164 3.67 -10.92 34.15
C THR A 164 4.57 -9.73 33.92
N SER A 165 5.51 -9.78 32.94
CA SER A 165 6.41 -8.66 32.66
C SER A 165 5.72 -7.67 31.71
N THR A 166 5.03 -6.71 32.27
CA THR A 166 4.54 -5.50 31.57
C THR A 166 5.64 -4.45 31.34
N SER A 167 6.90 -4.78 31.68
CA SER A 167 8.03 -3.88 31.45
C SER A 167 8.25 -3.70 29.97
N SER A 168 7.87 -2.54 29.45
CA SER A 168 7.99 -2.15 28.04
C SER A 168 9.41 -2.30 27.49
N SER A 169 10.44 -2.20 28.34
CA SER A 169 11.83 -2.35 27.94
C SER A 169 12.20 -3.74 27.43
N ASN A 170 11.61 -4.79 27.97
CA ASN A 170 12.03 -6.16 27.65
C ASN A 170 11.53 -6.64 26.27
N TRP A 171 10.26 -6.45 25.96
CA TRP A 171 9.73 -6.88 24.67
C TRP A 171 10.18 -5.97 23.51
N LEU A 172 10.33 -4.65 23.77
CA LEU A 172 10.83 -3.70 22.78
C LEU A 172 12.30 -3.99 22.44
N ASN A 173 13.17 -4.18 23.46
CA ASN A 173 14.57 -4.56 23.27
C ASN A 173 14.69 -5.85 22.46
N ARG A 174 13.79 -6.80 22.66
CA ARG A 174 13.76 -8.02 21.88
C ARG A 174 13.39 -7.78 20.43
N GLN A 175 12.37 -6.98 20.15
CA GLN A 175 11.98 -6.64 18.77
C GLN A 175 13.08 -5.91 18.01
N GLN A 176 13.79 -5.01 18.67
CA GLN A 176 14.85 -4.19 18.10
C GLN A 176 16.22 -4.89 18.05
N ASN A 177 16.35 -6.07 18.65
CA ASN A 177 17.63 -6.79 18.66
C ASN A 177 17.92 -7.41 17.30
N GLN A 178 18.85 -6.81 16.56
CA GLN A 178 19.27 -7.26 15.24
C GLN A 178 19.85 -8.69 15.23
N ASN A 179 20.49 -9.14 16.32
CA ASN A 179 21.15 -10.45 16.38
C ASN A 179 20.17 -11.62 16.19
N LYS A 180 18.88 -11.41 16.52
CA LYS A 180 17.87 -12.45 16.33
C LYS A 180 17.57 -12.75 14.85
N TYR A 181 17.98 -11.90 13.91
CA TYR A 181 17.76 -12.08 12.48
C TYR A 181 18.97 -12.70 11.77
N VAL A 182 20.13 -12.77 12.43
CA VAL A 182 21.38 -13.26 11.81
C VAL A 182 21.28 -14.75 11.50
N ASN A 183 21.39 -15.11 10.21
CA ASN A 183 21.35 -16.48 9.71
C ASN A 183 20.12 -17.30 10.18
N LYS A 184 19.00 -16.61 10.38
CA LYS A 184 17.75 -17.28 10.78
C LYS A 184 16.94 -17.69 9.57
N THR A 185 16.26 -18.81 9.74
CA THR A 185 15.25 -19.30 8.81
C THR A 185 13.87 -19.03 9.37
N ILE A 186 13.00 -18.44 8.58
CA ILE A 186 11.60 -18.27 8.96
C ILE A 186 10.93 -19.62 8.89
N THR A 187 10.42 -20.10 10.01
CA THR A 187 9.81 -21.44 10.12
C THR A 187 8.29 -21.42 10.08
N ALA A 188 7.66 -20.29 10.35
CA ALA A 188 6.21 -20.17 10.43
C ALA A 188 5.61 -19.75 9.08
N GLU A 189 5.33 -20.69 8.23
CA GLU A 189 4.60 -20.48 6.98
C GLU A 189 3.27 -21.20 6.87
N SER A 190 2.65 -21.52 7.95
CA SER A 190 1.31 -22.11 7.87
C SER A 190 0.23 -21.08 7.47
N SER A 191 0.55 -19.80 7.47
CA SER A 191 -0.31 -18.77 6.89
C SER A 191 0.52 -17.61 6.35
N SER A 192 0.10 -17.07 5.23
CA SER A 192 0.59 -15.84 4.61
C SER A 192 0.47 -14.58 5.50
N GLN A 193 0.28 -14.73 6.80
CA GLN A 193 -0.01 -13.69 7.78
C GLN A 193 1.15 -13.40 8.72
N TYR A 194 2.21 -14.22 8.76
CA TYR A 194 3.34 -14.04 9.66
C TYR A 194 4.64 -13.88 8.89
N GLY A 195 5.51 -13.01 9.38
CA GLY A 195 6.82 -12.79 8.77
C GLY A 195 7.19 -11.30 8.64
N PRO A 196 8.35 -11.00 8.09
CA PRO A 196 8.80 -9.62 7.89
C PRO A 196 7.94 -8.84 6.87
N TRP A 197 7.04 -9.50 6.15
CA TRP A 197 6.03 -8.89 5.26
C TRP A 197 4.63 -8.79 5.89
N PHE A 198 4.49 -9.05 7.18
CA PHE A 198 3.21 -9.00 7.88
C PHE A 198 2.45 -7.71 7.57
N ASN A 199 1.16 -7.82 7.24
CA ASN A 199 0.30 -6.67 6.95
C ASN A 199 0.61 -5.91 5.62
N CYS A 200 1.52 -6.39 4.80
CA CYS A 200 1.71 -5.87 3.45
C CYS A 200 0.69 -6.47 2.47
N ALA A 201 0.33 -5.71 1.42
CA ALA A 201 -0.52 -6.21 0.36
C ALA A 201 0.09 -7.47 -0.29
N LYS A 202 -0.75 -8.49 -0.50
CA LYS A 202 -0.34 -9.72 -1.17
C LYS A 202 -0.16 -9.53 -2.66
N SER A 203 -0.90 -8.60 -3.23
CA SER A 203 -0.90 -8.30 -4.67
C SER A 203 0.08 -7.19 -4.98
N GLU A 204 0.75 -7.30 -6.10
CA GLU A 204 1.77 -6.36 -6.56
C GLU A 204 1.14 -5.20 -7.35
N ILE A 205 1.80 -4.04 -7.31
CA ILE A 205 1.50 -2.94 -8.22
C ILE A 205 1.74 -3.39 -9.66
N VAL A 206 0.79 -3.12 -10.55
CA VAL A 206 0.99 -3.18 -11.99
C VAL A 206 1.23 -1.75 -12.48
N PRO A 207 2.47 -1.38 -12.85
CA PRO A 207 2.78 -0.05 -13.37
C PRO A 207 2.04 0.27 -14.67
N MET A 208 2.15 1.51 -15.14
CA MET A 208 1.45 1.96 -16.33
C MET A 208 1.81 1.12 -17.56
N THR A 209 0.79 0.62 -18.22
CA THR A 209 0.95 -0.24 -19.40
C THR A 209 -0.16 0.00 -20.42
N TYR A 210 0.12 -0.28 -21.69
CA TYR A 210 -0.88 -0.41 -22.74
C TYR A 210 -1.50 -1.82 -22.77
N ASP A 211 -0.83 -2.81 -22.17
CA ASP A 211 -1.27 -4.21 -22.18
C ASP A 211 -2.40 -4.45 -21.16
N ARG A 212 -3.62 -4.48 -21.67
CA ARG A 212 -4.81 -4.79 -20.88
C ARG A 212 -4.68 -6.13 -20.15
N SER A 213 -4.05 -7.13 -20.75
CA SER A 213 -3.95 -8.47 -20.16
C SER A 213 -3.16 -8.48 -18.83
N LYS A 214 -2.18 -7.60 -18.69
CA LYS A 214 -1.42 -7.42 -17.44
C LYS A 214 -2.27 -6.83 -16.32
N ILE A 215 -3.12 -5.87 -16.65
CA ILE A 215 -4.07 -5.31 -15.68
C ILE A 215 -5.09 -6.36 -15.26
N GLU A 216 -5.64 -7.14 -16.21
CA GLU A 216 -6.57 -8.25 -15.91
C GLU A 216 -5.91 -9.31 -15.01
N ALA A 217 -4.64 -9.64 -15.26
CA ALA A 217 -3.87 -10.55 -14.41
C ALA A 217 -3.68 -9.96 -13.00
N GLY A 218 -3.35 -8.67 -12.90
CA GLY A 218 -3.24 -7.96 -11.62
C GLY A 218 -4.56 -7.95 -10.84
N ILE A 219 -5.68 -7.65 -11.49
CA ILE A 219 -7.02 -7.72 -10.88
C ILE A 219 -7.31 -9.14 -10.39
N THR A 220 -7.00 -10.16 -11.19
CA THR A 220 -7.20 -11.56 -10.80
C THR A 220 -6.40 -11.93 -9.56
N ALA A 221 -5.17 -11.43 -9.44
CA ALA A 221 -4.26 -11.68 -8.33
C ALA A 221 -4.63 -10.96 -7.03
N MET A 222 -5.53 -9.95 -7.05
CA MET A 222 -5.94 -9.24 -5.84
C MET A 222 -6.48 -10.22 -4.78
N THR A 223 -6.00 -10.09 -3.55
CA THR A 223 -6.37 -10.97 -2.43
C THR A 223 -6.52 -10.14 -1.17
N ALA A 224 -7.65 -10.33 -0.48
CA ALA A 224 -7.95 -9.61 0.76
C ALA A 224 -7.00 -10.03 1.89
N SER A 225 -6.31 -9.06 2.50
CA SER A 225 -5.41 -9.27 3.65
C SER A 225 -4.95 -7.96 4.26
N GLY A 226 -4.72 -7.96 5.57
CA GLY A 226 -4.07 -6.85 6.26
C GLY A 226 -5.02 -5.74 6.70
N SER A 227 -4.44 -4.70 7.27
CA SER A 227 -5.11 -3.49 7.75
C SER A 227 -5.23 -2.43 6.65
N THR A 228 -5.87 -1.30 6.95
CA THR A 228 -6.21 -0.29 5.97
C THR A 228 -5.37 0.97 6.14
N VAL A 229 -4.50 1.27 5.17
CA VAL A 229 -3.68 2.49 5.12
C VAL A 229 -3.91 3.18 3.77
N ILE A 230 -5.04 3.90 3.66
CA ILE A 230 -5.47 4.59 2.42
C ILE A 230 -4.40 5.58 1.91
N PRO A 231 -3.73 6.39 2.77
CA PRO A 231 -2.73 7.33 2.29
C PRO A 231 -1.55 6.65 1.56
N GLU A 232 -1.21 5.39 1.92
CA GLU A 232 -0.17 4.66 1.21
C GLU A 232 -0.63 4.24 -0.20
N GLY A 233 -1.86 3.74 -0.33
CA GLY A 233 -2.46 3.45 -1.63
C GLY A 233 -2.51 4.69 -2.53
N LEU A 234 -2.98 5.83 -2.01
CA LEU A 234 -3.03 7.10 -2.74
C LEU A 234 -1.66 7.61 -3.16
N ALA A 235 -0.68 7.59 -2.25
CA ALA A 235 0.68 8.03 -2.56
C ALA A 235 1.29 7.20 -3.70
N TRP A 236 1.08 5.88 -3.70
CA TRP A 236 1.56 5.02 -4.77
C TRP A 236 0.73 5.15 -6.05
N GLY A 237 -0.59 5.37 -5.95
CA GLY A 237 -1.42 5.75 -7.10
C GLY A 237 -0.89 7.01 -7.78
N TRP A 238 -0.48 8.01 -7.01
CA TRP A 238 0.12 9.23 -7.54
C TRP A 238 1.49 8.96 -8.19
N ARG A 239 2.37 8.20 -7.51
CA ARG A 239 3.71 7.88 -8.03
C ARG A 239 3.69 7.10 -9.34
N VAL A 240 2.70 6.26 -9.59
CA VAL A 240 2.54 5.58 -10.91
C VAL A 240 1.92 6.47 -11.99
N LEU A 241 1.39 7.65 -11.64
CA LEU A 241 0.95 8.70 -12.57
C LEU A 241 1.99 9.79 -12.76
N SER A 242 2.95 9.90 -11.85
CA SER A 242 3.96 10.94 -11.85
C SER A 242 4.87 10.82 -13.07
N PRO A 243 5.25 11.93 -13.71
CA PRO A 243 6.26 11.91 -14.78
C PRO A 243 7.68 11.70 -14.25
N THR A 244 7.86 11.67 -12.93
CA THR A 244 9.14 11.44 -12.26
C THR A 244 9.24 10.02 -11.73
N GLU A 245 10.48 9.56 -11.43
CA GLU A 245 10.71 8.28 -10.75
C GLU A 245 9.77 8.12 -9.51
N PRO A 246 9.32 6.89 -9.20
CA PRO A 246 9.89 5.60 -9.59
C PRO A 246 9.41 5.03 -10.94
N PHE A 247 8.26 5.34 -11.46
CA PHE A 247 7.74 4.74 -12.67
C PHE A 247 7.56 5.80 -13.75
N THR A 248 8.57 5.96 -14.61
CA THR A 248 8.55 7.00 -15.66
C THR A 248 8.12 6.46 -17.02
N LYS A 249 8.02 5.15 -17.18
CA LYS A 249 7.74 4.50 -18.46
C LYS A 249 6.38 3.85 -18.48
N VAL A 250 5.80 3.82 -19.66
CA VAL A 250 4.62 3.05 -20.01
C VAL A 250 5.08 1.80 -20.74
N GLU A 251 4.75 0.65 -20.22
CA GLU A 251 5.09 -0.61 -20.87
C GLU A 251 4.34 -0.78 -22.17
N ALA A 252 5.02 -1.32 -23.18
CA ALA A 252 4.44 -1.63 -24.49
C ALA A 252 3.22 -2.55 -24.37
N GLY A 253 2.26 -2.34 -25.25
CA GLY A 253 1.19 -3.29 -25.52
C GLY A 253 1.50 -4.14 -26.76
N PRO A 254 0.60 -5.07 -27.14
CA PRO A 254 0.77 -5.89 -28.33
C PRO A 254 0.92 -5.08 -29.62
N THR A 255 0.32 -3.89 -29.70
CA THR A 255 0.36 -3.03 -30.90
C THR A 255 0.99 -1.65 -30.65
N GLN A 256 1.30 -1.29 -29.41
CA GLN A 256 1.89 -0.02 -29.02
C GLN A 256 3.31 -0.20 -28.52
N ALA A 257 4.20 0.69 -28.97
CA ALA A 257 5.55 0.77 -28.40
C ALA A 257 5.52 1.36 -26.98
N ALA A 258 6.55 1.01 -26.20
CA ALA A 258 6.77 1.63 -24.89
C ALA A 258 6.89 3.16 -25.02
N ALA A 259 6.41 3.87 -24.02
CA ALA A 259 6.41 5.33 -23.98
C ALA A 259 6.91 5.84 -22.63
N THR A 260 7.10 7.14 -22.49
CA THR A 260 7.28 7.82 -21.21
C THR A 260 5.94 8.34 -20.68
N LEU A 261 5.84 8.50 -19.36
CA LEU A 261 4.69 9.18 -18.75
C LEU A 261 4.73 10.67 -19.11
N SER A 262 3.58 11.19 -19.50
CA SER A 262 3.42 12.60 -19.84
C SER A 262 3.53 13.50 -18.62
N PRO A 263 3.94 14.77 -18.76
CA PRO A 263 3.85 15.79 -17.73
C PRO A 263 2.41 15.92 -17.17
N TYR A 264 2.25 16.53 -16.00
CA TYR A 264 0.91 16.71 -15.39
C TYR A 264 0.00 17.61 -16.23
N ASN A 265 0.55 18.64 -16.87
CA ASN A 265 -0.21 19.61 -17.65
C ASN A 265 -0.18 19.31 -19.16
N ASP A 266 0.02 18.05 -19.54
CA ASP A 266 -0.02 17.66 -20.94
C ASP A 266 -1.46 17.73 -21.48
N VAL A 267 -1.69 18.55 -22.49
CA VAL A 267 -3.02 18.76 -23.09
C VAL A 267 -3.52 17.56 -23.89
N GLN A 268 -2.64 16.62 -24.22
CA GLN A 268 -2.99 15.40 -24.96
C GLN A 268 -3.36 14.22 -24.02
N TRP A 269 -3.04 14.33 -22.73
CA TRP A 269 -3.22 13.22 -21.78
C TRP A 269 -3.92 13.68 -20.51
N GLN A 270 -5.09 13.14 -20.27
CA GLN A 270 -5.76 13.32 -18.98
C GLN A 270 -5.30 12.25 -17.99
N LYS A 271 -4.84 12.66 -16.82
CA LYS A 271 -4.50 11.77 -15.73
C LYS A 271 -5.69 11.59 -14.81
N ILE A 272 -6.09 10.33 -14.60
CA ILE A 272 -7.27 9.98 -13.81
C ILE A 272 -6.87 8.92 -12.78
N MET A 273 -7.33 9.11 -11.55
CA MET A 273 -7.20 8.13 -10.47
C MET A 273 -8.57 7.77 -9.93
N VAL A 274 -8.80 6.47 -9.74
CA VAL A 274 -10.00 5.93 -9.08
C VAL A 274 -9.55 5.24 -7.80
N LEU A 275 -9.91 5.80 -6.65
CA LEU A 275 -9.72 5.20 -5.33
C LEU A 275 -10.99 4.46 -4.93
N MET A 276 -10.90 3.18 -4.60
CA MET A 276 -11.98 2.41 -3.97
C MET A 276 -11.52 1.84 -2.64
N THR A 277 -12.35 2.03 -1.59
CA THR A 277 -12.12 1.43 -0.26
C THR A 277 -13.46 0.98 0.35
N ASP A 278 -13.41 -0.10 1.15
CA ASP A 278 -14.57 -0.61 1.89
C ASP A 278 -14.55 -0.22 3.37
N GLY A 279 -13.52 0.51 3.82
CA GLY A 279 -13.30 0.78 5.23
C GLY A 279 -12.68 2.13 5.55
N GLU A 280 -12.48 2.30 6.84
CA GLU A 280 -11.74 3.41 7.44
C GLU A 280 -10.24 3.10 7.42
N ASN A 281 -9.41 4.16 7.53
CA ASN A 281 -8.03 3.96 7.91
C ASN A 281 -7.97 3.23 9.26
N ASP A 282 -7.37 2.06 9.29
CA ASP A 282 -7.27 1.28 10.52
C ASP A 282 -6.01 0.40 10.52
N VAL A 283 -5.15 0.62 11.50
CA VAL A 283 -3.99 -0.20 11.83
C VAL A 283 -4.08 -0.79 13.24
N LEU A 284 -5.21 -0.53 13.90
CA LEU A 284 -5.42 -0.92 15.29
C LEU A 284 -6.30 -2.16 15.43
N SER A 285 -6.90 -2.65 14.35
CA SER A 285 -8.02 -3.59 14.24
C SER A 285 -8.23 -4.55 15.42
N ASN A 286 -9.50 -4.70 15.83
CA ASN A 286 -10.00 -5.49 16.98
C ASN A 286 -9.72 -4.88 18.35
N GLY A 287 -10.51 -3.92 18.78
CA GLY A 287 -10.70 -3.42 20.16
C GLY A 287 -9.71 -3.76 21.29
N ASN A 288 -9.08 -4.91 21.25
CA ASN A 288 -8.06 -5.36 22.17
C ASN A 288 -6.65 -4.79 21.89
N GLU A 289 -6.40 -4.31 20.71
CA GLU A 289 -5.06 -3.86 20.27
C GLU A 289 -4.77 -2.42 20.68
N VAL A 290 -5.80 -1.61 20.89
CA VAL A 290 -5.66 -0.24 21.43
C VAL A 290 -4.99 -0.26 22.79
N SER A 291 -5.19 -1.33 23.57
CA SER A 291 -4.54 -1.55 24.86
C SER A 291 -3.25 -2.36 24.76
N SER A 292 -2.88 -2.86 23.59
CA SER A 292 -1.69 -3.68 23.39
C SER A 292 -0.40 -2.94 23.64
N LEU A 293 0.64 -3.68 24.02
CA LEU A 293 1.98 -3.11 24.23
C LEU A 293 2.59 -2.56 22.93
N ASN A 294 2.21 -3.11 21.77
CA ASN A 294 2.67 -2.69 20.44
C ASN A 294 1.89 -1.52 19.83
N GLY A 295 0.67 -1.27 20.29
CA GLY A 295 -0.20 -0.23 19.72
C GLY A 295 -0.70 -0.55 18.32
N GLY A 296 -1.08 -1.81 18.07
CA GLY A 296 -1.63 -2.24 16.80
C GLY A 296 -0.64 -2.94 15.87
N TRP A 297 -1.06 -3.15 14.64
CA TRP A 297 -0.28 -3.86 13.63
C TRP A 297 0.84 -3.01 13.04
N TYR A 298 1.95 -3.64 12.69
CA TYR A 298 2.98 -2.98 11.91
C TYR A 298 2.45 -2.66 10.50
N SER A 299 2.69 -1.45 10.05
CA SER A 299 2.24 -0.96 8.74
C SER A 299 3.35 -0.19 8.04
N ALA A 300 3.08 0.33 6.86
CA ALA A 300 3.99 1.25 6.17
C ALA A 300 4.38 2.47 7.03
N TYR A 301 3.54 2.82 8.01
CA TYR A 301 3.79 3.91 8.97
C TYR A 301 4.44 3.44 10.29
N GLY A 302 4.89 2.20 10.35
CA GLY A 302 5.45 1.59 11.55
C GLY A 302 4.37 1.19 12.55
N ARG A 303 4.69 1.26 13.86
CA ARG A 303 3.77 0.98 14.98
C ARG A 303 3.43 2.24 15.75
N SER A 304 2.20 2.37 16.23
CA SER A 304 1.75 3.59 16.90
C SER A 304 2.42 3.84 18.25
N LYS A 305 2.73 2.80 19.03
CA LYS A 305 3.39 2.92 20.33
C LYS A 305 4.91 2.83 20.27
N ALA A 306 5.50 2.53 19.12
CA ALA A 306 6.94 2.49 19.00
C ALA A 306 7.54 3.91 19.19
N THR A 307 8.59 4.02 19.95
CA THR A 307 9.28 5.30 20.17
C THR A 307 10.09 5.75 18.97
N THR A 308 10.53 4.82 18.14
CA THR A 308 11.42 5.07 17.00
C THR A 308 10.75 4.86 15.66
N SER A 309 10.00 3.77 15.47
CA SER A 309 9.41 3.43 14.15
C SER A 309 8.04 4.08 13.89
N ASN A 310 7.51 4.85 14.82
CA ASN A 310 6.24 5.55 14.66
C ASN A 310 6.35 6.71 13.67
N ARG A 311 5.57 6.65 12.60
CA ARG A 311 5.49 7.72 11.59
C ARG A 311 4.08 8.31 11.45
N PHE A 312 3.18 7.99 12.37
CA PHE A 312 1.83 8.57 12.41
C PHE A 312 1.84 10.04 12.84
N GLY A 313 2.87 10.48 13.54
CA GLY A 313 2.95 11.82 14.12
C GLY A 313 2.22 11.96 15.46
N THR A 314 1.74 10.85 16.02
CA THR A 314 1.13 10.75 17.34
C THR A 314 1.45 9.41 17.97
N THR A 315 1.62 9.39 19.29
CA THR A 315 1.77 8.16 20.08
C THR A 315 0.46 7.76 20.77
N THR A 316 -0.56 8.59 20.64
CA THR A 316 -1.88 8.35 21.20
C THR A 316 -2.66 7.46 20.26
N THR A 317 -2.92 6.21 20.64
CA THR A 317 -3.58 5.19 19.79
C THR A 317 -4.93 5.65 19.25
N SER A 318 -5.72 6.36 20.03
CA SER A 318 -7.01 6.91 19.59
C SER A 318 -6.90 8.00 18.50
N GLN A 319 -5.71 8.55 18.26
CA GLN A 319 -5.47 9.58 17.23
C GLN A 319 -4.82 9.03 15.97
N VAL A 320 -4.40 7.76 15.97
CA VAL A 320 -3.64 7.16 14.85
C VAL A 320 -4.45 7.17 13.56
N ASN A 321 -5.70 6.73 13.60
CA ASN A 321 -6.56 6.70 12.41
C ASN A 321 -6.83 8.12 11.89
N GLY A 322 -7.04 9.10 12.78
CA GLY A 322 -7.17 10.52 12.40
C GLY A 322 -5.89 11.11 11.78
N ALA A 323 -4.71 10.63 12.19
CA ALA A 323 -3.45 11.03 11.56
C ALA A 323 -3.32 10.46 10.13
N LEU A 324 -3.78 9.24 9.89
CA LEU A 324 -3.88 8.65 8.54
C LEU A 324 -4.90 9.40 7.67
N ASP A 325 -6.05 9.79 8.23
CA ASP A 325 -7.04 10.60 7.52
C ASP A 325 -6.48 11.97 7.12
N THR A 326 -5.72 12.60 8.00
CA THR A 326 -5.01 13.86 7.70
C THR A 326 -3.99 13.69 6.57
N ALA A 327 -3.21 12.61 6.59
CA ALA A 327 -2.26 12.29 5.52
C ALA A 327 -2.99 12.03 4.19
N MET A 328 -4.08 11.26 4.20
CA MET A 328 -4.95 11.00 3.06
C MET A 328 -5.42 12.30 2.40
N LEU A 329 -6.03 13.20 3.18
CA LEU A 329 -6.56 14.48 2.67
C LEU A 329 -5.45 15.40 2.13
N SER A 330 -4.27 15.39 2.75
CA SER A 330 -3.09 16.11 2.25
C SER A 330 -2.67 15.61 0.88
N ILE A 331 -2.60 14.29 0.68
CA ILE A 331 -2.25 13.67 -0.61
C ILE A 331 -3.33 14.01 -1.64
N CYS A 332 -4.62 13.87 -1.32
CA CYS A 332 -5.71 14.19 -2.22
C CYS A 332 -5.65 15.63 -2.72
N THR A 333 -5.33 16.59 -1.82
CA THR A 333 -5.18 18.00 -2.18
C THR A 333 -4.04 18.19 -3.18
N LYS A 334 -2.89 17.57 -2.94
CA LYS A 334 -1.72 17.66 -3.82
C LYS A 334 -1.99 17.02 -5.18
N ILE A 335 -2.61 15.84 -5.22
CA ILE A 335 -3.01 15.17 -6.46
C ILE A 335 -3.91 16.09 -7.32
N LYS A 336 -4.90 16.74 -6.70
CA LYS A 336 -5.80 17.67 -7.40
C LYS A 336 -5.07 18.91 -7.90
N ASN A 337 -4.08 19.41 -7.16
CA ASN A 337 -3.28 20.55 -7.57
C ASN A 337 -2.41 20.27 -8.80
N GLU A 338 -2.05 19.00 -9.02
CA GLU A 338 -1.37 18.56 -10.26
C GLU A 338 -2.34 18.36 -11.44
N GLY A 339 -3.60 18.70 -11.28
CA GLY A 339 -4.61 18.55 -12.35
C GLY A 339 -5.08 17.11 -12.59
N ILE A 340 -4.77 16.18 -11.68
CA ILE A 340 -5.24 14.79 -11.75
C ILE A 340 -6.70 14.74 -11.33
N THR A 341 -7.57 14.15 -12.17
CA THR A 341 -8.96 13.89 -11.81
C THR A 341 -9.04 12.70 -10.86
N LEU A 342 -9.55 12.94 -9.66
CA LEU A 342 -9.65 11.93 -8.60
C LEU A 342 -11.11 11.54 -8.36
N TYR A 343 -11.45 10.30 -8.71
CA TYR A 343 -12.69 9.63 -8.32
C TYR A 343 -12.49 8.89 -7.01
N THR A 344 -13.47 8.94 -6.13
CA THR A 344 -13.47 8.17 -4.89
C THR A 344 -14.75 7.36 -4.76
N VAL A 345 -14.62 6.10 -4.39
CA VAL A 345 -15.71 5.14 -4.27
C VAL A 345 -15.70 4.57 -2.85
N ALA A 346 -16.73 4.89 -2.08
CA ALA A 346 -17.01 4.31 -0.77
C ALA A 346 -17.82 3.03 -0.97
N PHE A 347 -17.19 1.88 -0.82
CA PHE A 347 -17.86 0.59 -0.96
C PHE A 347 -18.28 0.09 0.43
N ARG A 348 -19.59 0.08 0.71
CA ARG A 348 -20.19 -0.36 1.98
C ARG A 348 -19.71 0.40 3.23
N VAL A 349 -19.06 1.51 3.07
CA VAL A 349 -18.57 2.34 4.17
C VAL A 349 -19.75 2.91 4.96
N SER A 350 -19.90 2.54 6.21
CA SER A 350 -20.96 3.03 7.11
C SER A 350 -20.58 4.32 7.84
N SER A 351 -19.29 4.56 8.06
CA SER A 351 -18.78 5.72 8.77
C SER A 351 -18.99 7.00 7.98
N THR A 352 -19.69 7.94 8.58
CA THR A 352 -19.90 9.29 8.00
C THR A 352 -18.60 10.08 7.91
N THR A 353 -17.66 9.84 8.82
CA THR A 353 -16.36 10.50 8.82
C THR A 353 -15.58 10.14 7.57
N ILE A 354 -15.40 8.85 7.28
CA ILE A 354 -14.65 8.42 6.09
C ILE A 354 -15.40 8.76 4.79
N GLN A 355 -16.74 8.67 4.78
CA GLN A 355 -17.51 9.12 3.63
C GLN A 355 -17.26 10.61 3.34
N ASN A 356 -17.20 11.46 4.36
CA ASN A 356 -16.87 12.88 4.21
C ASN A 356 -15.41 13.09 3.77
N ASN A 357 -14.47 12.30 4.30
CA ASN A 357 -13.08 12.34 3.86
C ASN A 357 -12.96 11.97 2.38
N LEU A 358 -13.68 10.94 1.92
CA LEU A 358 -13.69 10.54 0.50
C LEU A 358 -14.35 11.59 -0.40
N LYS A 359 -15.44 12.27 0.06
CA LYS A 359 -16.03 13.42 -0.65
C LYS A 359 -15.04 14.58 -0.79
N ASN A 360 -14.30 14.90 0.27
CA ASN A 360 -13.30 15.96 0.27
C ASN A 360 -12.06 15.58 -0.58
N CYS A 361 -11.74 14.30 -0.65
CA CYS A 361 -10.68 13.75 -1.47
C CYS A 361 -11.01 13.84 -2.97
N ALA A 362 -12.23 13.53 -3.38
CA ALA A 362 -12.67 13.60 -4.77
C ALA A 362 -12.43 15.00 -5.39
N THR A 363 -12.26 15.05 -6.71
CA THR A 363 -12.08 16.32 -7.45
C THR A 363 -13.30 17.22 -7.28
N SER A 364 -14.49 16.64 -7.27
CA SER A 364 -15.76 17.33 -6.96
C SER A 364 -16.75 16.30 -6.40
N LEU A 365 -17.91 16.75 -5.93
CA LEU A 365 -18.97 15.86 -5.46
C LEU A 365 -19.49 14.90 -6.54
N THR A 366 -19.38 15.26 -7.81
CA THR A 366 -19.75 14.37 -8.93
C THR A 366 -18.72 13.26 -9.17
N HIS A 367 -17.53 13.35 -8.57
CA HIS A 367 -16.48 12.33 -8.60
C HIS A 367 -16.47 11.45 -7.35
N TYR A 368 -17.40 11.66 -6.43
CA TYR A 368 -17.62 10.77 -5.28
C TYR A 368 -18.81 9.87 -5.54
N SER A 369 -18.67 8.59 -5.20
CA SER A 369 -19.78 7.64 -5.26
C SER A 369 -19.83 6.77 -4.00
N TYR A 370 -21.03 6.38 -3.62
CA TYR A 370 -21.29 5.38 -2.59
C TYR A 370 -21.91 4.14 -3.23
N ALA A 371 -21.38 2.98 -2.93
CA ALA A 371 -21.89 1.69 -3.37
C ALA A 371 -22.27 0.84 -2.15
N ALA A 372 -23.55 0.51 -2.00
CA ALA A 372 -24.06 -0.26 -0.86
C ALA A 372 -23.74 -1.76 -0.97
N ASP A 373 -23.56 -2.24 -2.18
CA ASP A 373 -23.32 -3.66 -2.50
C ASP A 373 -22.54 -3.81 -3.82
N GLY A 374 -22.28 -5.04 -4.23
CA GLY A 374 -21.51 -5.34 -5.45
C GLY A 374 -22.20 -4.91 -6.74
N VAL A 375 -23.54 -4.87 -6.77
CA VAL A 375 -24.30 -4.42 -7.96
C VAL A 375 -24.15 -2.91 -8.11
N ALA A 376 -24.29 -2.17 -7.01
CA ALA A 376 -24.07 -0.73 -6.99
C ALA A 376 -22.60 -0.40 -7.33
N LEU A 377 -21.64 -1.19 -6.82
CA LEU A 377 -20.22 -1.00 -7.13
C LEU A 377 -19.94 -1.17 -8.63
N ALA A 378 -20.49 -2.20 -9.25
CA ALA A 378 -20.36 -2.43 -10.69
C ALA A 378 -20.93 -1.25 -11.49
N ALA A 379 -22.12 -0.76 -11.13
CA ALA A 379 -22.76 0.40 -11.79
C ALA A 379 -21.93 1.69 -11.63
N VAL A 380 -21.32 1.91 -10.47
CA VAL A 380 -20.43 3.06 -10.22
C VAL A 380 -19.22 3.00 -11.14
N PHE A 381 -18.58 1.83 -11.25
CA PHE A 381 -17.39 1.67 -12.09
C PHE A 381 -17.73 1.76 -13.59
N ASP A 382 -18.88 1.24 -14.00
CA ASP A 382 -19.41 1.43 -15.37
C ASP A 382 -19.57 2.92 -15.69
N HIS A 383 -20.20 3.70 -14.80
CA HIS A 383 -20.38 5.13 -14.98
C HIS A 383 -19.05 5.91 -15.04
N ILE A 384 -18.09 5.57 -14.17
CA ILE A 384 -16.74 6.16 -14.24
C ILE A 384 -16.10 5.82 -15.59
N GLY A 385 -16.21 4.57 -16.04
CA GLY A 385 -15.67 4.14 -17.32
C GLY A 385 -16.27 4.89 -18.52
N GLU A 386 -17.58 5.13 -18.51
CA GLU A 386 -18.27 5.94 -19.53
C GLU A 386 -17.77 7.39 -19.53
N ASN A 387 -17.61 8.00 -18.36
CA ASN A 387 -17.09 9.37 -18.25
C ASN A 387 -15.65 9.47 -18.81
N VAL A 388 -14.78 8.51 -18.47
CA VAL A 388 -13.41 8.44 -18.96
C VAL A 388 -13.38 8.25 -20.48
N ALA A 389 -14.15 7.30 -21.02
CA ALA A 389 -14.23 7.05 -22.44
C ALA A 389 -14.72 8.29 -23.23
N ASN A 390 -15.77 8.94 -22.75
CA ASN A 390 -16.32 10.16 -23.37
C ASN A 390 -15.33 11.32 -23.40
N THR A 391 -14.49 11.44 -22.37
CA THR A 391 -13.45 12.50 -22.31
C THR A 391 -12.34 12.19 -23.32
N THR A 392 -11.92 10.94 -23.45
CA THR A 392 -10.90 10.50 -24.41
C THR A 392 -11.32 10.80 -25.85
N ILE A 393 -12.59 10.58 -26.20
CA ILE A 393 -13.13 10.88 -27.54
C ILE A 393 -13.09 12.39 -27.85
N ARG A 394 -13.28 13.25 -26.87
CA ARG A 394 -13.22 14.72 -27.05
C ARG A 394 -11.82 15.25 -27.31
N LEU A 395 -10.80 14.64 -26.72
CA LEU A 395 -9.40 15.04 -26.91
C LEU A 395 -8.85 14.65 -28.29
N ASN A 396 -9.50 13.72 -28.99
CA ASN A 396 -9.08 13.19 -30.29
C ASN A 396 -9.87 13.78 -31.47
N LYS A 397 -10.74 14.77 -31.28
CA LYS A 397 -11.43 15.56 -32.30
C LYS A 397 -10.79 16.94 -32.42
#